data_78b69fa55f65745a937968d294b7ab58
#
_entry.id   78b69fa55f65745a937968d294b7ab58
#
_cell.length_a   1.000
_cell.length_b   1.000
_cell.length_c   1.000
_cell.angle_alpha   90.00
_cell.angle_beta   90.00
_cell.angle_gamma   90.00
#
_symmetry.space_group_name_H-M   'P 1'
#
loop_
_entity.id
_entity.type
_entity.pdbx_description
1 polymer ?
#
loop_
_entity_poly.entity_id
_entity_poly.type
_entity_poly.pdbx_seq_one_letter_code
_entity_poly.pdbx_strand_id
1 'polypeptide(L)'
;YSNELALFINDNGELRTVFDYPMSVWQFADPINNRDIQSAEMTLSVAKQQHNGFYDLVLNTKLSYKKESETQSVKRTSKTEQVRFEYDGQRYQPVKKVWWLANVNWFTAQ
;
A
#
# COMPACT_ATOMS: atom_id res chain seq x y z
N TYR A 1 -8.24 -10.41 1.44
CA TYR A 1 -8.31 -9.66 2.70
C TYR A 1 -7.60 -8.32 2.59
N SER A 2 -8.21 -7.29 3.12
CA SER A 2 -7.59 -5.96 3.17
C SER A 2 -8.11 -5.19 4.39
N ASN A 3 -7.25 -4.30 4.87
CA ASN A 3 -7.51 -3.37 5.95
C ASN A 3 -7.29 -1.97 5.40
N GLU A 4 -8.21 -1.07 5.58
CA GLU A 4 -8.09 0.27 4.99
C GLU A 4 -7.97 1.35 6.06
N LEU A 5 -7.20 2.39 5.75
CA LEU A 5 -7.10 3.61 6.55
C LEU A 5 -7.63 4.77 5.74
N ALA A 6 -8.55 5.52 6.32
CA ALA A 6 -9.05 6.74 5.71
C ALA A 6 -8.77 7.92 6.63
N LEU A 7 -8.30 9.02 6.07
CA LEU A 7 -8.09 10.28 6.79
C LEU A 7 -9.08 11.31 6.28
N PHE A 8 -9.60 12.10 7.22
CA PHE A 8 -10.63 13.09 6.95
C PHE A 8 -10.19 14.47 7.45
N ILE A 9 -10.67 15.50 6.80
CA ILE A 9 -10.60 16.87 7.32
C ILE A 9 -12.01 17.42 7.51
N ASN A 10 -12.14 18.36 8.44
CA ASN A 10 -13.38 19.11 8.62
C ASN A 10 -13.36 20.30 7.66
N ASP A 11 -14.28 20.27 6.71
CA ASP A 11 -14.41 21.31 5.69
C ASP A 11 -15.77 21.97 5.84
N ASN A 12 -15.79 23.12 6.54
CA ASN A 12 -17.01 23.88 6.83
C ASN A 12 -18.12 23.07 7.51
N GLY A 13 -17.72 22.22 8.47
CA GLY A 13 -18.68 21.40 9.22
C GLY A 13 -18.94 20.04 8.58
N GLU A 14 -18.37 19.75 7.42
CA GLU A 14 -18.50 18.46 6.77
C GLU A 14 -17.17 17.73 6.78
N LEU A 15 -17.19 16.41 7.02
CA LEU A 15 -16.01 15.58 6.93
C LEU A 15 -15.77 15.20 5.48
N ARG A 16 -14.56 15.49 4.99
CA ARG A 16 -14.16 15.17 3.62
C ARG A 16 -12.95 14.25 3.65
N THR A 17 -13.04 13.12 2.93
CA THR A 17 -11.95 12.18 2.84
C THR A 17 -10.81 12.79 2.02
N VAL A 18 -9.59 12.75 2.57
CA VAL A 18 -8.40 13.28 1.89
C VAL A 18 -7.37 12.22 1.58
N PHE A 19 -7.47 11.06 2.22
CA PHE A 19 -6.56 9.93 2.01
C PHE A 19 -7.33 8.65 2.29
N ASP A 20 -7.17 7.66 1.43
CA ASP A 20 -7.87 6.39 1.56
C ASP A 20 -7.04 5.30 0.86
N TYR A 21 -6.38 4.44 1.66
CA TYR A 21 -5.53 3.39 1.11
C TYR A 21 -5.59 2.14 1.98
N PRO A 22 -5.43 0.96 1.37
CA PRO A 22 -5.30 -0.26 2.16
C PRO A 22 -3.98 -0.25 2.93
N MET A 23 -4.01 -0.73 4.17
CA MET A 23 -2.82 -0.81 5.03
C MET A 23 -2.34 -2.25 5.19
N SER A 24 -3.14 -3.22 4.79
CA SER A 24 -2.79 -4.63 4.82
C SER A 24 -3.56 -5.33 3.72
N VAL A 25 -2.85 -6.00 2.83
CA VAL A 25 -3.44 -6.73 1.70
C VAL A 25 -2.72 -8.06 1.57
N TRP A 26 -3.47 -9.14 1.36
CA TRP A 26 -2.87 -10.41 0.95
C TRP A 26 -3.70 -11.03 -0.16
N GLN A 27 -3.04 -11.81 -1.01
CA GLN A 27 -3.69 -12.52 -2.10
C GLN A 27 -2.86 -13.73 -2.50
N PHE A 28 -3.49 -14.68 -3.16
CA PHE A 28 -2.77 -15.80 -3.74
C PHE A 28 -2.08 -15.33 -5.02
N ALA A 29 -0.78 -15.64 -5.16
CA ALA A 29 -0.08 -15.39 -6.41
C ALA A 29 -0.51 -16.37 -7.50
N ASP A 30 -1.00 -17.55 -7.07
CA ASP A 30 -1.63 -18.55 -7.96
C ASP A 30 -3.08 -18.75 -7.50
N PRO A 31 -4.02 -17.92 -7.96
CA PRO A 31 -5.41 -18.00 -7.51
C PRO A 31 -6.14 -19.25 -8.01
N ILE A 32 -5.67 -19.89 -9.06
CA ILE A 32 -6.29 -21.12 -9.59
C ILE A 32 -6.12 -22.26 -8.62
N ASN A 33 -4.93 -22.39 -8.02
CA ASN A 33 -4.60 -23.46 -7.09
C ASN A 33 -4.62 -23.03 -5.63
N ASN A 34 -4.93 -21.76 -5.34
CA ASN A 34 -4.89 -21.16 -4.00
C ASN A 34 -3.54 -21.39 -3.33
N ARG A 35 -2.46 -21.08 -4.06
CA ARG A 35 -1.10 -21.30 -3.60
C ARG A 35 -0.29 -20.02 -3.72
N ASP A 36 0.84 -20.01 -3.00
CA ASP A 36 1.82 -18.94 -3.07
C ASP A 36 1.17 -17.61 -2.65
N ILE A 37 1.38 -17.22 -1.40
CA ILE A 37 0.76 -16.03 -0.84
C ILE A 37 1.70 -14.85 -0.98
N GLN A 38 1.19 -13.73 -1.47
CA GLN A 38 1.88 -12.45 -1.40
C GLN A 38 1.08 -11.51 -0.53
N SER A 39 1.78 -10.70 0.24
CA SER A 39 1.17 -9.78 1.19
C SER A 39 1.89 -8.45 1.18
N ALA A 40 1.15 -7.40 1.48
CA ALA A 40 1.67 -6.05 1.66
C ALA A 40 1.22 -5.53 3.00
N GLU A 41 2.17 -5.08 3.81
CA GLU A 41 1.90 -4.40 5.07
C GLU A 41 2.43 -2.99 4.98
N MET A 42 1.59 -2.03 5.32
CA MET A 42 1.88 -0.62 5.12
C MET A 42 1.81 0.14 6.43
N THR A 43 2.69 1.12 6.56
CA THR A 43 2.65 2.08 7.65
C THR A 43 2.70 3.47 7.04
N LEU A 44 2.02 4.40 7.69
CA LEU A 44 1.97 5.78 7.24
C LEU A 44 2.80 6.64 8.19
N SER A 45 3.68 7.45 7.64
CA SER A 45 4.44 8.43 8.40
C SER A 45 4.24 9.83 7.83
N VAL A 46 4.53 10.84 8.63
CA VAL A 46 4.36 12.24 8.26
C VAL A 46 5.74 12.82 7.95
N ALA A 47 5.88 13.39 6.77
CA ALA A 47 7.12 14.07 6.37
C ALA A 47 7.16 15.49 6.93
N LYS A 48 8.34 16.12 6.84
CA LYS A 48 8.51 17.49 7.34
C LYS A 48 8.11 18.54 6.32
N GLN A 49 7.95 18.18 5.07
CA GLN A 49 7.59 19.11 4.00
C GLN A 49 6.08 19.27 3.94
N GLN A 50 5.62 20.41 3.47
CA GLN A 50 4.21 20.74 3.35
C GLN A 50 3.89 21.13 1.92
N HIS A 51 2.67 20.81 1.49
CA HIS A 51 2.08 21.28 0.24
C HIS A 51 0.64 21.71 0.52
N ASN A 52 0.28 22.87 0.06
CA ASN A 52 -1.06 23.45 0.24
C ASN A 52 -1.52 23.45 1.70
N GLY A 53 -0.58 23.70 2.64
CA GLY A 53 -0.88 23.84 4.05
C GLY A 53 -0.89 22.54 4.86
N PHE A 54 -0.62 21.40 4.24
CA PHE A 54 -0.62 20.10 4.90
C PHE A 54 0.73 19.40 4.73
N TYR A 55 1.14 18.68 5.76
CA TYR A 55 2.36 17.88 5.70
C TYR A 55 2.19 16.74 4.71
N ASP A 56 3.26 16.44 3.98
CA ASP A 56 3.30 15.27 3.10
C ASP A 56 3.22 13.99 3.91
N LEU A 57 2.68 12.95 3.32
CA LEU A 57 2.61 11.63 3.91
C LEU A 57 3.54 10.69 3.16
N VAL A 58 4.09 9.70 3.87
CA VAL A 58 4.92 8.66 3.27
C VAL A 58 4.30 7.32 3.61
N LEU A 59 3.92 6.59 2.58
CA LEU A 59 3.42 5.24 2.70
C LEU A 59 4.60 4.28 2.57
N ASN A 60 4.94 3.61 3.67
CA ASN A 60 6.01 2.62 3.73
C ASN A 60 5.37 1.25 3.60
N THR A 61 5.82 0.46 2.64
CA THR A 61 5.22 -0.83 2.34
C THR A 61 6.26 -1.93 2.39
N LYS A 62 5.94 -3.01 3.09
CA LYS A 62 6.71 -4.24 3.05
C LYS A 62 5.93 -5.26 2.23
N LEU A 63 6.48 -5.61 1.08
CA LEU A 63 5.93 -6.65 0.22
C LEU A 63 6.61 -7.98 0.56
N SER A 64 5.82 -9.02 0.73
CA SER A 64 6.33 -10.35 1.08
C SER A 64 5.72 -11.40 0.16
N TYR A 65 6.49 -12.43 -0.12
CA TYR A 65 6.07 -13.54 -0.95
C TYR A 65 6.44 -14.83 -0.24
N LYS A 66 5.47 -15.70 -0.04
CA LYS A 66 5.65 -17.01 0.55
C LYS A 66 5.31 -18.06 -0.50
N LYS A 67 6.33 -18.76 -1.02
CA LYS A 67 6.13 -19.82 -1.99
C LYS A 67 5.94 -21.15 -1.26
N GLU A 68 4.83 -21.82 -1.53
CA GLU A 68 4.57 -23.16 -1.02
C GLU A 68 4.98 -24.18 -2.08
N SER A 69 5.81 -25.14 -1.70
CA SER A 69 6.20 -26.24 -2.59
C SER A 69 5.69 -27.55 -2.03
N GLU A 70 5.49 -28.53 -2.91
CA GLU A 70 5.04 -29.86 -2.53
C GLU A 70 6.02 -30.61 -1.62
N THR A 71 7.26 -30.14 -1.55
CA THR A 71 8.31 -30.74 -0.73
C THR A 71 8.44 -30.09 0.65
N GLN A 72 7.48 -29.28 1.05
CA GLN A 72 7.44 -28.60 2.34
C GLN A 72 8.51 -27.53 2.57
N SER A 73 9.34 -27.22 1.59
CA SER A 73 10.26 -26.11 1.72
C SER A 73 9.53 -24.79 1.43
N VAL A 74 9.57 -23.88 2.38
CA VAL A 74 8.95 -22.57 2.26
C VAL A 74 10.03 -21.55 1.97
N LYS A 75 9.97 -20.92 0.80
CA LYS A 75 10.84 -19.80 0.47
C LYS A 75 10.08 -18.50 0.71
N ARG A 76 10.73 -17.59 1.42
CA ARG A 76 10.20 -16.25 1.65
C ARG A 76 11.13 -15.24 1.02
N THR A 77 10.54 -14.31 0.30
CA THR A 77 11.24 -13.13 -0.20
C THR A 77 10.47 -11.90 0.24
N SER A 78 11.19 -10.81 0.44
CA SER A 78 10.55 -9.55 0.81
C SER A 78 11.30 -8.39 0.17
N LYS A 79 10.58 -7.29 -0.03
CA LYS A 79 11.16 -6.02 -0.45
C LYS A 79 10.34 -4.88 0.12
N THR A 80 10.96 -3.72 0.21
CA THR A 80 10.31 -2.53 0.73
C THR A 80 10.11 -1.52 -0.39
N GLU A 81 9.00 -0.80 -0.31
CA GLU A 81 8.66 0.26 -1.22
C GLU A 81 8.22 1.47 -0.42
N GLN A 82 8.43 2.65 -0.96
CA GLN A 82 8.05 3.90 -0.33
C GLN A 82 7.42 4.81 -1.36
N VAL A 83 6.25 5.36 -1.03
CA VAL A 83 5.59 6.32 -1.92
C VAL A 83 5.21 7.54 -1.08
N ARG A 84 5.59 8.72 -1.58
CA ARG A 84 5.25 9.99 -0.98
C ARG A 84 3.93 10.47 -1.54
N PHE A 85 3.11 11.07 -0.68
CA PHE A 85 1.84 11.67 -1.04
C PHE A 85 1.87 13.15 -0.71
N GLU A 86 1.45 13.98 -1.65
CA GLU A 86 1.35 15.43 -1.48
C GLU A 86 -0.09 15.87 -1.55
N TYR A 87 -0.47 16.81 -0.69
CA TYR A 87 -1.83 17.34 -0.70
C TYR A 87 -1.99 18.31 -1.86
N ASP A 88 -2.98 18.07 -2.73
CA ASP A 88 -3.20 18.87 -3.95
C ASP A 88 -4.19 20.03 -3.73
N GLY A 89 -4.65 20.26 -2.51
CA GLY A 89 -5.69 21.24 -2.18
C GLY A 89 -7.04 20.61 -1.92
N GLN A 90 -7.23 19.35 -2.32
CA GLN A 90 -8.47 18.61 -2.09
C GLN A 90 -8.22 17.26 -1.45
N ARG A 91 -7.17 16.56 -1.86
CA ARG A 91 -6.81 15.26 -1.31
C ARG A 91 -5.33 14.97 -1.53
N TYR A 92 -4.84 13.94 -0.87
CA TYR A 92 -3.47 13.48 -1.06
C TYR A 92 -3.35 12.68 -2.37
N GLN A 93 -2.32 12.99 -3.15
CA GLN A 93 -2.02 12.31 -4.40
C GLN A 93 -0.62 11.71 -4.33
N PRO A 94 -0.45 10.46 -4.80
CA PRO A 94 0.89 9.87 -4.83
C PRO A 94 1.76 10.55 -5.87
N VAL A 95 3.04 10.79 -5.55
CA VAL A 95 3.98 11.41 -6.49
C VAL A 95 4.44 10.42 -7.54
N LYS A 96 4.24 9.12 -7.30
CA LYS A 96 4.45 8.07 -8.30
C LYS A 96 3.42 6.98 -8.09
N LYS A 97 3.22 6.16 -9.11
CA LYS A 97 2.20 5.11 -9.08
C LYS A 97 2.50 4.09 -7.97
N VAL A 98 1.46 3.73 -7.21
CA VAL A 98 1.52 2.64 -6.24
C VAL A 98 1.27 1.34 -7.01
N TRP A 99 2.32 0.83 -7.66
CA TRP A 99 2.21 -0.22 -8.68
C TRP A 99 1.71 -1.56 -8.14
N TRP A 100 2.04 -1.89 -6.88
CA TRP A 100 1.64 -3.20 -6.33
C TRP A 100 0.14 -3.31 -6.10
N LEU A 101 -0.58 -2.21 -5.97
CA LEU A 101 -2.04 -2.25 -5.84
C LEU A 101 -2.73 -2.53 -7.18
N ALA A 102 -2.03 -2.34 -8.29
CA ALA A 102 -2.57 -2.53 -9.63
C ALA A 102 -2.10 -3.84 -10.28
N ASN A 103 -1.21 -4.58 -9.64
CA ASN A 103 -0.62 -5.79 -10.21
C ASN A 103 -0.95 -7.03 -9.39
N VAL A 104 -1.09 -8.15 -10.08
CA VAL A 104 -1.38 -9.44 -9.44
C VAL A 104 -0.12 -10.09 -8.91
N ASN A 105 1.01 -9.94 -9.62
CA ASN A 105 2.28 -10.54 -9.23
C ASN A 105 3.30 -9.45 -8.91
N TRP A 106 3.64 -9.32 -7.63
CA TRP A 106 4.51 -8.25 -7.17
C TRP A 106 6.00 -8.54 -7.35
N PHE A 107 6.36 -9.80 -7.53
CA PHE A 107 7.76 -10.22 -7.62
C PHE A 107 8.19 -10.70 -9.01
N THR A 108 7.24 -10.90 -9.92
CA THR A 108 7.51 -11.39 -11.26
C THR A 108 7.11 -10.41 -12.37
N ALA A 109 6.28 -9.41 -12.07
CA ALA A 109 5.73 -8.47 -13.05
C ALA A 109 6.49 -7.14 -13.11
N GLN A 110 7.77 -7.16 -12.80
CA GLN A 110 8.60 -5.94 -12.79
C GLN A 110 9.41 -5.79 -14.04
#